data_f2daf1f0bb1ffb2febc308f804a34d60
#
_entry.id   f2daf1f0bb1ffb2febc308f804a34d60
#
_cell.length_a   1.000
_cell.length_b   1.000
_cell.length_c   1.000
_cell.angle_alpha   90.00
_cell.angle_beta   90.00
_cell.angle_gamma   90.00
#
_symmetry.space_group_name_H-M   'P 1'
#
loop_
_entity.id
_entity.type
_entity.pdbx_description
1 polymer ?
#
loop_
_entity_poly.entity_id
_entity_poly.type
_entity_poly.pdbx_seq_one_letter_code
_entity_poly.pdbx_strand_id
1 'polypeptide(L)'
;MNLKHTNNALSFLLSLSFLLLGLSFALGANPNTLTATFSFYELDALIGVNTLGLLAGSTMLALVATTLAAHFKLIKPTAALVLAIVISIVPLLTLFASNRWMAQLGGFPIIGSGQGIIKYFAVVPLYLFLFYKDKLTDKQHVLLNFIPVAMVLLWIGGMKFYEFEAKGIVSLVETSPFMSWLYTVFSVQGASNVIGGFDVLFAVLLGLGLFLNNKKLIIVSGLACLSVFMMTQTFLITATGAFSSSTLLERLGQFVIKDLWYVGNLVVIAFLMIFKPTK
;
A
#
# COMPACT_ATOMS: atom_id res chain seq x y z
N MET A 1 -23.65 2.12 -1.69
CA MET A 1 -22.61 3.03 -2.20
C MET A 1 -22.79 3.15 -3.71
N ASN A 2 -22.75 4.35 -4.30
CA ASN A 2 -22.85 4.55 -5.75
C ASN A 2 -21.47 4.88 -6.36
N LEU A 3 -21.34 4.85 -7.70
CA LEU A 3 -20.08 5.08 -8.40
C LEU A 3 -19.46 6.46 -8.07
N LYS A 4 -20.28 7.51 -7.94
CA LYS A 4 -19.80 8.86 -7.61
C LYS A 4 -19.13 8.90 -6.24
N HIS A 5 -19.76 8.30 -5.22
CA HIS A 5 -19.16 8.23 -3.88
C HIS A 5 -17.88 7.38 -3.87
N THR A 6 -17.87 6.27 -4.63
CA THR A 6 -16.66 5.43 -4.79
C THR A 6 -15.53 6.25 -5.40
N ASN A 7 -15.77 6.96 -6.51
CA ASN A 7 -14.74 7.77 -7.16
C ASN A 7 -14.25 8.91 -6.26
N ASN A 8 -15.14 9.57 -5.52
CA ASN A 8 -14.74 10.61 -4.55
C ASN A 8 -13.84 10.03 -3.46
N ALA A 9 -14.19 8.88 -2.89
CA ALA A 9 -13.39 8.21 -1.87
C ALA A 9 -12.00 7.82 -2.41
N LEU A 10 -11.93 7.22 -3.61
CA LEU A 10 -10.67 6.86 -4.23
C LEU A 10 -9.79 8.08 -4.52
N SER A 11 -10.38 9.15 -5.12
CA SER A 11 -9.64 10.38 -5.37
C SER A 11 -9.10 11.00 -4.08
N PHE A 12 -9.88 10.98 -2.99
CA PHE A 12 -9.45 11.48 -1.70
C PHE A 12 -8.28 10.65 -1.13
N LEU A 13 -8.42 9.30 -1.07
CA LEU A 13 -7.40 8.40 -0.52
C LEU A 13 -6.08 8.50 -1.29
N LEU A 14 -6.16 8.51 -2.62
CA LEU A 14 -4.99 8.65 -3.49
C LEU A 14 -4.34 10.04 -3.33
N SER A 15 -5.13 11.10 -3.37
CA SER A 15 -4.59 12.46 -3.25
C SER A 15 -3.97 12.70 -1.87
N LEU A 16 -4.61 12.26 -0.79
CA LEU A 16 -4.08 12.41 0.57
C LEU A 16 -2.75 11.65 0.74
N SER A 17 -2.72 10.38 0.34
CA SER A 17 -1.51 9.57 0.49
C SER A 17 -0.34 10.08 -0.35
N PHE A 18 -0.57 10.44 -1.61
CA PHE A 18 0.48 10.98 -2.48
C PHE A 18 0.88 12.41 -2.11
N LEU A 19 -0.02 13.22 -1.57
CA LEU A 19 0.32 14.55 -1.04
C LEU A 19 1.30 14.43 0.13
N LEU A 20 0.99 13.59 1.11
CA LEU A 20 1.84 13.39 2.28
C LEU A 20 3.19 12.77 1.90
N LEU A 21 3.20 11.76 1.02
CA LEU A 21 4.44 11.16 0.50
C LEU A 21 5.27 12.16 -0.30
N GLY A 22 4.63 12.89 -1.21
CA GLY A 22 5.29 13.87 -2.08
C GLY A 22 5.94 15.01 -1.29
N LEU A 23 5.21 15.58 -0.34
CA LEU A 23 5.77 16.61 0.55
C LEU A 23 6.92 16.04 1.39
N SER A 24 6.76 14.83 1.94
CA SER A 24 7.80 14.21 2.76
C SER A 24 9.11 14.00 1.99
N PHE A 25 9.03 13.46 0.78
CA PHE A 25 10.23 13.30 -0.07
C PHE A 25 10.83 14.64 -0.50
N ALA A 26 10.00 15.61 -0.86
CA ALA A 26 10.48 16.94 -1.22
C ALA A 26 11.18 17.67 -0.06
N LEU A 27 10.78 17.38 1.19
CA LEU A 27 11.41 17.90 2.40
C LEU A 27 12.61 17.06 2.87
N GLY A 28 13.04 16.07 2.10
CA GLY A 28 14.25 15.27 2.37
C GLY A 28 14.04 14.07 3.28
N ALA A 29 12.81 13.59 3.48
CA ALA A 29 12.55 12.39 4.28
C ALA A 29 13.14 11.12 3.64
N ASN A 30 13.61 10.21 4.49
CA ASN A 30 14.03 8.85 4.14
C ASN A 30 15.06 8.77 2.99
N PRO A 31 16.20 9.47 3.08
CA PRO A 31 17.21 9.52 2.02
C PRO A 31 17.75 8.13 1.64
N ASN A 32 17.85 7.21 2.59
CA ASN A 32 18.34 5.85 2.34
C ASN A 32 17.43 5.06 1.39
N THR A 33 16.11 5.26 1.46
CA THR A 33 15.18 4.61 0.52
C THR A 33 15.31 5.19 -0.88
N LEU A 34 15.51 6.50 -0.99
CA LEU A 34 15.77 7.16 -2.28
C LEU A 34 17.08 6.64 -2.89
N THR A 35 18.16 6.68 -2.13
CA THR A 35 19.46 6.14 -2.59
C THR A 35 19.31 4.68 -3.02
N ALA A 36 18.72 3.81 -2.19
CA ALA A 36 18.53 2.40 -2.54
C ALA A 36 17.60 2.17 -3.75
N THR A 37 16.74 3.12 -4.08
CA THR A 37 15.88 3.04 -5.27
C THR A 37 16.63 3.52 -6.51
N PHE A 38 17.33 4.63 -6.40
CA PHE A 38 17.97 5.27 -7.55
C PHE A 38 19.36 4.68 -7.87
N SER A 39 20.04 4.02 -6.92
CA SER A 39 21.26 3.25 -7.18
C SER A 39 21.01 2.04 -8.10
N PHE A 40 19.80 1.48 -8.09
CA PHE A 40 19.41 0.44 -9.05
C PHE A 40 19.50 0.94 -10.52
N TYR A 41 19.35 2.25 -10.72
CA TYR A 41 19.42 2.92 -12.02
C TYR A 41 20.73 3.68 -12.22
N GLU A 42 21.70 3.54 -11.30
CA GLU A 42 22.99 4.26 -11.31
C GLU A 42 22.85 5.80 -11.27
N LEU A 43 21.68 6.31 -10.84
CA LEU A 43 21.38 7.74 -10.82
C LEU A 43 21.87 8.45 -9.55
N ASP A 44 22.05 7.73 -8.47
CA ASP A 44 22.52 8.26 -7.18
C ASP A 44 23.98 8.78 -7.25
N ALA A 45 24.78 8.22 -8.15
CA ALA A 45 26.14 8.71 -8.43
C ALA A 45 26.16 10.02 -9.23
N LEU A 46 25.10 10.30 -10.00
CA LEU A 46 25.00 11.47 -10.88
C LEU A 46 24.23 12.63 -10.23
N ILE A 47 23.27 12.31 -9.36
CA ILE A 47 22.31 13.27 -8.80
C ILE A 47 22.32 13.14 -7.28
N GLY A 48 22.56 14.25 -6.58
CA GLY A 48 22.55 14.26 -5.11
C GLY A 48 21.19 13.88 -4.54
N VAL A 49 21.19 13.20 -3.39
CA VAL A 49 19.97 12.63 -2.74
C VAL A 49 18.88 13.65 -2.49
N ASN A 50 19.23 14.90 -2.18
CA ASN A 50 18.24 15.98 -2.00
C ASN A 50 17.50 16.29 -3.31
N THR A 51 18.20 16.31 -4.43
CA THR A 51 17.60 16.52 -5.77
C THR A 51 16.72 15.32 -6.15
N LEU A 52 17.16 14.10 -5.84
CA LEU A 52 16.34 12.90 -6.03
C LEU A 52 15.04 12.96 -5.19
N GLY A 53 15.14 13.44 -3.95
CA GLY A 53 13.97 13.68 -3.09
C GLY A 53 13.00 14.71 -3.69
N LEU A 54 13.53 15.83 -4.19
CA LEU A 54 12.72 16.85 -4.86
C LEU A 54 12.06 16.32 -6.14
N LEU A 55 12.77 15.52 -6.96
CA LEU A 55 12.22 14.90 -8.16
C LEU A 55 11.11 13.89 -7.83
N ALA A 56 11.35 13.00 -6.88
CA ALA A 56 10.36 12.03 -6.44
C ALA A 56 9.13 12.72 -5.83
N GLY A 57 9.37 13.68 -4.94
CA GLY A 57 8.31 14.46 -4.29
C GLY A 57 7.48 15.26 -5.28
N SER A 58 8.12 16.04 -6.18
CA SER A 58 7.41 16.83 -7.18
C SER A 58 6.62 15.97 -8.17
N THR A 59 7.13 14.79 -8.54
CA THR A 59 6.39 13.84 -9.39
C THR A 59 5.11 13.32 -8.70
N MET A 60 5.18 13.03 -7.39
CA MET A 60 4.01 12.62 -6.60
C MET A 60 3.02 13.79 -6.44
N LEU A 61 3.48 15.02 -6.22
CA LEU A 61 2.63 16.20 -6.15
C LEU A 61 1.96 16.50 -7.51
N ALA A 62 2.69 16.31 -8.62
CA ALA A 62 2.11 16.40 -9.97
C ALA A 62 1.02 15.32 -10.19
N LEU A 63 1.21 14.12 -9.64
CA LEU A 63 0.16 13.09 -9.67
C LEU A 63 -1.08 13.54 -8.89
N VAL A 64 -0.94 14.14 -7.71
CA VAL A 64 -2.07 14.71 -6.96
C VAL A 64 -2.80 15.77 -7.79
N ALA A 65 -2.07 16.74 -8.32
CA ALA A 65 -2.66 17.81 -9.12
C ALA A 65 -3.41 17.28 -10.35
N THR A 66 -2.81 16.35 -11.10
CA THR A 66 -3.44 15.75 -12.29
C THR A 66 -4.61 14.84 -11.93
N THR A 67 -4.55 14.13 -10.79
CA THR A 67 -5.67 13.31 -10.28
C THR A 67 -6.88 14.19 -9.96
N LEU A 68 -6.69 15.26 -9.21
CA LEU A 68 -7.77 16.19 -8.86
C LEU A 68 -8.32 16.91 -10.10
N ALA A 69 -7.44 17.42 -10.97
CA ALA A 69 -7.86 18.07 -12.22
C ALA A 69 -8.66 17.13 -13.14
N ALA A 70 -8.26 15.87 -13.25
CA ALA A 70 -8.99 14.87 -14.01
C ALA A 70 -10.32 14.48 -13.32
N HIS A 71 -10.34 14.35 -11.99
CA HIS A 71 -11.54 14.07 -11.21
C HIS A 71 -12.62 15.15 -11.41
N PHE A 72 -12.23 16.43 -11.42
CA PHE A 72 -13.10 17.56 -11.70
C PHE A 72 -13.32 17.81 -13.21
N LYS A 73 -12.82 16.93 -14.08
CA LYS A 73 -12.95 16.99 -15.55
C LYS A 73 -12.31 18.24 -16.18
N LEU A 74 -11.34 18.84 -15.54
CA LEU A 74 -10.59 20.00 -16.07
C LEU A 74 -9.57 19.57 -17.12
N ILE A 75 -9.04 18.34 -17.03
CA ILE A 75 -8.11 17.76 -18.00
C ILE A 75 -8.48 16.31 -18.31
N LYS A 76 -7.88 15.75 -19.39
CA LYS A 76 -7.97 14.31 -19.69
C LYS A 76 -7.17 13.51 -18.63
N PRO A 77 -7.65 12.32 -18.22
CA PRO A 77 -7.02 11.53 -17.15
C PRO A 77 -5.70 10.85 -17.56
N THR A 78 -5.29 10.99 -18.82
CA THR A 78 -4.10 10.31 -19.37
C THR A 78 -2.83 10.67 -18.60
N ALA A 79 -2.65 11.97 -18.25
CA ALA A 79 -1.48 12.42 -17.49
C ALA A 79 -1.43 11.77 -16.09
N ALA A 80 -2.57 11.70 -15.40
CA ALA A 80 -2.66 11.04 -14.09
C ALA A 80 -2.33 9.55 -14.19
N LEU A 81 -2.83 8.84 -15.20
CA LEU A 81 -2.52 7.42 -15.40
C LEU A 81 -1.03 7.20 -15.71
N VAL A 82 -0.44 8.01 -16.60
CA VAL A 82 0.98 7.90 -16.95
C VAL A 82 1.87 8.13 -15.72
N LEU A 83 1.59 9.16 -14.94
CA LEU A 83 2.33 9.42 -13.70
C LEU A 83 2.14 8.29 -12.68
N ALA A 84 0.92 7.76 -12.53
CA ALA A 84 0.66 6.61 -11.65
C ALA A 84 1.46 5.37 -12.08
N ILE A 85 1.56 5.11 -13.38
CA ILE A 85 2.37 4.01 -13.93
C ILE A 85 3.86 4.24 -13.62
N VAL A 86 4.40 5.44 -13.90
CA VAL A 86 5.81 5.75 -13.66
C VAL A 86 6.15 5.64 -12.17
N ILE A 87 5.35 6.28 -11.30
CA ILE A 87 5.54 6.25 -9.84
C ILE A 87 5.45 4.81 -9.29
N SER A 88 4.70 3.93 -9.94
CA SER A 88 4.59 2.53 -9.53
C SER A 88 5.74 1.68 -10.09
N ILE A 89 6.02 1.77 -11.38
CA ILE A 89 6.99 0.88 -12.05
C ILE A 89 8.42 1.18 -11.59
N VAL A 90 8.79 2.45 -11.46
CA VAL A 90 10.17 2.81 -11.05
C VAL A 90 10.59 2.14 -9.74
N PRO A 91 9.87 2.25 -8.62
CA PRO A 91 10.25 1.50 -7.42
C PRO A 91 10.06 -0.02 -7.58
N LEU A 92 9.01 -0.50 -8.27
CA LEU A 92 8.74 -1.93 -8.41
C LEU A 92 9.86 -2.69 -9.14
N LEU A 93 10.49 -2.10 -10.15
CA LEU A 93 11.63 -2.71 -10.83
C LEU A 93 12.81 -2.94 -9.89
N THR A 94 12.95 -2.15 -8.83
CA THR A 94 14.01 -2.37 -7.83
C THR A 94 13.83 -3.67 -7.02
N LEU A 95 12.69 -4.36 -7.11
CA LEU A 95 12.53 -5.70 -6.53
C LEU A 95 13.46 -6.74 -7.17
N PHE A 96 14.01 -6.47 -8.34
CA PHE A 96 15.06 -7.30 -8.92
C PHE A 96 16.44 -7.08 -8.27
N ALA A 97 16.60 -6.05 -7.44
CA ALA A 97 17.85 -5.83 -6.70
C ALA A 97 17.92 -6.70 -5.44
N SER A 98 19.10 -7.28 -5.18
CA SER A 98 19.34 -8.15 -4.03
C SER A 98 19.12 -7.47 -2.68
N ASN A 99 19.33 -6.14 -2.58
CA ASN A 99 19.16 -5.35 -1.36
C ASN A 99 17.68 -5.19 -0.92
N ARG A 100 16.71 -5.66 -1.72
CA ARG A 100 15.30 -5.69 -1.34
C ARG A 100 14.93 -6.95 -0.54
N TRP A 101 15.79 -7.94 -0.55
CA TRP A 101 15.59 -9.25 0.06
C TRP A 101 16.51 -9.44 1.25
N MET A 102 16.14 -10.36 2.15
CA MET A 102 16.93 -10.69 3.33
C MET A 102 18.05 -11.68 2.97
N ALA A 103 19.19 -11.16 2.54
CA ALA A 103 20.31 -11.99 2.08
C ALA A 103 20.79 -13.01 3.14
N GLN A 104 20.77 -12.63 4.43
CA GLN A 104 21.13 -13.48 5.56
C GLN A 104 20.17 -14.66 5.78
N LEU A 105 18.99 -14.64 5.15
CA LEU A 105 17.98 -15.70 5.19
C LEU A 105 17.81 -16.40 3.84
N GLY A 106 18.75 -16.22 2.90
CA GLY A 106 18.71 -16.82 1.58
C GLY A 106 18.18 -15.94 0.46
N GLY A 107 17.81 -14.70 0.76
CA GLY A 107 17.31 -13.75 -0.25
C GLY A 107 15.84 -14.00 -0.64
N PHE A 108 15.56 -13.94 -1.96
CA PHE A 108 14.19 -14.22 -2.44
C PHE A 108 13.71 -15.63 -2.01
N PRO A 109 12.47 -15.78 -1.54
CA PRO A 109 11.35 -14.83 -1.48
C PRO A 109 11.23 -14.06 -0.14
N ILE A 110 12.24 -14.07 0.72
CA ILE A 110 12.18 -13.43 2.04
C ILE A 110 12.43 -11.93 1.87
N ILE A 111 11.34 -11.16 1.89
CA ILE A 111 11.36 -9.73 1.58
C ILE A 111 11.75 -8.90 2.80
N GLY A 112 12.73 -8.02 2.62
CA GLY A 112 13.19 -7.05 3.62
C GLY A 112 12.71 -5.63 3.30
N SER A 113 13.62 -4.77 2.86
CA SER A 113 13.31 -3.39 2.48
C SER A 113 12.30 -3.29 1.32
N GLY A 114 12.13 -4.35 0.55
CA GLY A 114 11.15 -4.48 -0.52
C GLY A 114 9.70 -4.46 -0.05
N GLN A 115 9.39 -4.70 1.24
CA GLN A 115 8.02 -4.68 1.76
C GLN A 115 7.30 -3.34 1.48
N GLY A 116 8.01 -2.21 1.60
CA GLY A 116 7.45 -0.90 1.26
C GLY A 116 7.32 -0.65 -0.25
N ILE A 117 8.04 -1.43 -1.06
CA ILE A 117 8.06 -1.33 -2.53
C ILE A 117 6.92 -2.11 -3.16
N ILE A 118 6.62 -3.33 -2.71
CA ILE A 118 5.51 -4.12 -3.29
C ILE A 118 4.16 -3.41 -3.15
N LYS A 119 4.03 -2.48 -2.23
CA LYS A 119 2.79 -1.70 -2.04
C LYS A 119 2.41 -0.88 -3.28
N TYR A 120 3.36 -0.51 -4.13
CA TYR A 120 3.08 0.23 -5.36
C TYR A 120 2.26 -0.55 -6.40
N PHE A 121 2.16 -1.89 -6.29
CA PHE A 121 1.25 -2.68 -7.11
C PHE A 121 -0.23 -2.28 -6.97
N ALA A 122 -0.60 -1.70 -5.83
CA ALA A 122 -1.98 -1.28 -5.56
C ALA A 122 -2.42 -0.06 -6.39
N VAL A 123 -1.49 0.77 -6.87
CA VAL A 123 -1.79 2.10 -7.42
C VAL A 123 -2.45 2.05 -8.79
N VAL A 124 -1.83 1.38 -9.76
CA VAL A 124 -2.31 1.35 -11.15
C VAL A 124 -3.74 0.81 -11.27
N PRO A 125 -4.14 -0.29 -10.60
CA PRO A 125 -5.53 -0.77 -10.60
C PRO A 125 -6.56 0.27 -10.16
N LEU A 126 -6.21 1.12 -9.18
CA LEU A 126 -7.07 2.20 -8.69
C LEU A 126 -7.27 3.28 -9.75
N TYR A 127 -6.21 3.68 -10.47
CA TYR A 127 -6.29 4.67 -11.55
C TYR A 127 -7.06 4.13 -12.76
N LEU A 128 -6.90 2.84 -13.08
CA LEU A 128 -7.69 2.18 -14.13
C LEU A 128 -9.18 2.16 -13.76
N PHE A 129 -9.52 1.86 -12.51
CA PHE A 129 -10.92 1.90 -12.08
C PHE A 129 -11.46 3.34 -12.06
N LEU A 130 -10.70 4.29 -11.51
CA LEU A 130 -11.15 5.66 -11.32
C LEU A 130 -11.47 6.38 -12.65
N PHE A 131 -10.63 6.18 -13.66
CA PHE A 131 -10.69 6.96 -14.89
C PHE A 131 -10.98 6.15 -16.17
N TYR A 132 -10.77 4.84 -16.14
CA TYR A 132 -10.89 3.98 -17.32
C TYR A 132 -11.78 2.77 -17.04
N LYS A 133 -12.74 2.93 -16.12
CA LYS A 133 -13.63 1.85 -15.68
C LYS A 133 -14.31 1.13 -16.85
N ASP A 134 -14.76 1.86 -17.87
CA ASP A 134 -15.49 1.30 -19.01
C ASP A 134 -14.58 0.60 -20.04
N LYS A 135 -13.26 0.66 -19.86
CA LYS A 135 -12.29 -0.05 -20.73
C LYS A 135 -12.04 -1.48 -20.29
N LEU A 136 -12.43 -1.84 -19.10
CA LEU A 136 -12.27 -3.17 -18.52
C LEU A 136 -13.62 -3.67 -17.99
N THR A 137 -13.78 -4.99 -17.97
CA THR A 137 -14.95 -5.63 -17.36
C THR A 137 -14.89 -5.54 -15.84
N ASP A 138 -16.04 -5.66 -15.17
CA ASP A 138 -16.09 -5.68 -13.70
C ASP A 138 -15.22 -6.81 -13.12
N LYS A 139 -15.20 -7.99 -13.76
CA LYS A 139 -14.35 -9.11 -13.34
C LYS A 139 -12.86 -8.77 -13.41
N GLN A 140 -12.43 -8.08 -14.48
CA GLN A 140 -11.04 -7.62 -14.61
C GLN A 140 -10.70 -6.59 -13.53
N HIS A 141 -11.58 -5.63 -13.26
CA HIS A 141 -11.38 -4.67 -12.17
C HIS A 141 -11.29 -5.34 -10.80
N VAL A 142 -12.16 -6.32 -10.52
CA VAL A 142 -12.11 -7.09 -9.27
C VAL A 142 -10.77 -7.81 -9.15
N LEU A 143 -10.34 -8.53 -10.19
CA LEU A 143 -9.09 -9.26 -10.19
C LEU A 143 -7.88 -8.34 -10.00
N LEU A 144 -7.79 -7.26 -10.78
CA LEU A 144 -6.70 -6.29 -10.71
C LEU A 144 -6.58 -5.63 -9.32
N ASN A 145 -7.71 -5.36 -8.66
CA ASN A 145 -7.71 -4.78 -7.32
C ASN A 145 -7.53 -5.83 -6.21
N PHE A 146 -7.86 -7.10 -6.46
CA PHE A 146 -7.63 -8.19 -5.51
C PHE A 146 -6.16 -8.63 -5.46
N ILE A 147 -5.49 -8.73 -6.61
CA ILE A 147 -4.08 -9.18 -6.69
C ILE A 147 -3.16 -8.42 -5.73
N PRO A 148 -3.12 -7.08 -5.70
CA PRO A 148 -2.25 -6.35 -4.76
C PRO A 148 -2.61 -6.62 -3.30
N VAL A 149 -3.90 -6.71 -2.96
CA VAL A 149 -4.37 -7.02 -1.59
C VAL A 149 -3.90 -8.41 -1.18
N ALA A 150 -4.14 -9.41 -2.02
CA ALA A 150 -3.69 -10.77 -1.77
C ALA A 150 -2.16 -10.84 -1.64
N MET A 151 -1.43 -10.21 -2.56
CA MET A 151 0.02 -10.23 -2.57
C MET A 151 0.62 -9.65 -1.29
N VAL A 152 0.13 -8.50 -0.81
CA VAL A 152 0.66 -7.90 0.41
C VAL A 152 0.30 -8.70 1.65
N LEU A 153 -0.94 -9.17 1.77
CA LEU A 153 -1.39 -9.92 2.94
C LEU A 153 -0.77 -11.33 2.99
N LEU A 154 -0.63 -12.01 1.85
CA LEU A 154 0.03 -13.32 1.80
C LEU A 154 1.54 -13.20 2.01
N TRP A 155 2.18 -12.22 1.40
CA TRP A 155 3.64 -12.10 1.44
C TRP A 155 4.13 -11.47 2.73
N ILE A 156 3.69 -10.22 3.06
CA ILE A 156 4.09 -9.57 4.32
C ILE A 156 3.49 -10.31 5.53
N GLY A 157 2.24 -10.80 5.42
CA GLY A 157 1.65 -11.68 6.43
C GLY A 157 2.47 -12.95 6.64
N GLY A 158 2.95 -13.56 5.55
CA GLY A 158 3.87 -14.71 5.60
C GLY A 158 5.22 -14.41 6.26
N MET A 159 5.74 -13.18 6.13
CA MET A 159 6.99 -12.79 6.82
C MET A 159 6.85 -12.78 8.33
N LYS A 160 5.65 -12.60 8.89
CA LYS A 160 5.40 -12.58 10.34
C LYS A 160 5.69 -13.90 11.05
N PHE A 161 5.85 -14.99 10.30
CA PHE A 161 6.31 -16.28 10.84
C PHE A 161 7.83 -16.34 11.05
N TYR A 162 8.57 -15.32 10.59
CA TYR A 162 10.02 -15.21 10.81
C TYR A 162 10.33 -14.31 12.02
N GLU A 163 11.36 -14.70 12.76
CA GLU A 163 11.77 -14.02 14.00
C GLU A 163 12.19 -12.54 13.76
N PHE A 164 12.83 -12.24 12.63
CA PHE A 164 13.24 -10.89 12.31
C PHE A 164 12.05 -9.94 12.17
N GLU A 165 10.94 -10.42 11.58
CA GLU A 165 9.72 -9.64 11.42
C GLU A 165 8.99 -9.50 12.76
N ALA A 166 8.89 -10.61 13.53
CA ALA A 166 8.30 -10.58 14.87
C ALA A 166 8.98 -9.55 15.77
N LYS A 167 10.33 -9.51 15.76
CA LYS A 167 11.12 -8.49 16.49
C LYS A 167 10.93 -7.08 15.90
N GLY A 168 10.81 -6.98 14.59
CA GLY A 168 10.65 -5.70 13.88
C GLY A 168 9.33 -4.97 14.16
N ILE A 169 8.28 -5.70 14.51
CA ILE A 169 6.95 -5.13 14.79
C ILE A 169 6.65 -4.92 16.29
N VAL A 170 7.58 -5.26 17.20
CA VAL A 170 7.34 -5.17 18.66
C VAL A 170 6.83 -3.80 19.06
N SER A 171 7.53 -2.74 18.70
CA SER A 171 7.16 -1.37 19.08
C SER A 171 5.81 -0.93 18.49
N LEU A 172 5.41 -1.49 17.36
CA LEU A 172 4.11 -1.20 16.73
C LEU A 172 2.97 -1.89 17.49
N VAL A 173 3.17 -3.16 17.85
CA VAL A 173 2.17 -3.93 18.60
C VAL A 173 2.02 -3.40 20.02
N GLU A 174 3.13 -3.10 20.73
CA GLU A 174 3.11 -2.56 22.08
C GLU A 174 2.40 -1.21 22.19
N THR A 175 2.57 -0.33 21.22
CA THR A 175 1.96 0.99 21.22
C THR A 175 0.53 1.00 20.65
N SER A 176 0.09 -0.11 20.04
CA SER A 176 -1.24 -0.22 19.45
C SER A 176 -2.31 -0.46 20.52
N PRO A 177 -3.33 0.40 20.63
CA PRO A 177 -4.45 0.16 21.56
C PRO A 177 -5.28 -1.07 21.22
N PHE A 178 -5.15 -1.58 19.98
CA PHE A 178 -5.91 -2.73 19.48
C PHE A 178 -5.13 -4.04 19.51
N MET A 179 -3.79 -4.00 19.63
CA MET A 179 -2.95 -5.20 19.52
C MET A 179 -2.04 -5.44 20.72
N SER A 180 -1.81 -4.44 21.61
CA SER A 180 -0.91 -4.57 22.75
C SER A 180 -1.27 -5.73 23.68
N TRP A 181 -2.55 -6.07 23.78
CA TRP A 181 -3.03 -7.21 24.56
C TRP A 181 -2.48 -8.57 24.06
N LEU A 182 -2.05 -8.66 22.79
CA LEU A 182 -1.47 -9.89 22.27
C LEU A 182 -0.23 -10.33 23.08
N TYR A 183 0.57 -9.37 23.55
CA TYR A 183 1.76 -9.67 24.36
C TYR A 183 1.47 -10.02 25.81
N THR A 184 0.22 -9.86 26.26
CA THR A 184 -0.20 -10.40 27.57
C THR A 184 -0.57 -11.87 27.50
N VAL A 185 -0.87 -12.38 26.30
CA VAL A 185 -1.34 -13.76 26.06
C VAL A 185 -0.29 -14.60 25.36
N PHE A 186 0.47 -14.00 24.42
CA PHE A 186 1.43 -14.71 23.56
C PHE A 186 2.84 -14.14 23.75
N SER A 187 3.84 -14.98 23.45
CA SER A 187 5.21 -14.50 23.22
C SER A 187 5.25 -13.57 22.00
N VAL A 188 6.35 -12.83 21.83
CA VAL A 188 6.56 -11.94 20.66
C VAL A 188 6.37 -12.69 19.35
N GLN A 189 6.98 -13.88 19.21
CA GLN A 189 6.81 -14.71 18.01
C GLN A 189 5.38 -15.26 17.91
N GLY A 190 4.77 -15.65 19.01
CA GLY A 190 3.39 -16.16 19.04
C GLY A 190 2.39 -15.09 18.58
N ALA A 191 2.51 -13.86 19.07
CA ALA A 191 1.69 -12.72 18.64
C ALA A 191 1.88 -12.42 17.15
N SER A 192 3.13 -12.42 16.68
CA SER A 192 3.44 -12.22 15.24
C SER A 192 2.81 -13.31 14.38
N ASN A 193 2.87 -14.58 14.81
CA ASN A 193 2.24 -15.71 14.10
C ASN A 193 0.72 -15.55 14.03
N VAL A 194 0.08 -15.08 15.10
CA VAL A 194 -1.39 -14.83 15.12
C VAL A 194 -1.74 -13.74 14.12
N ILE A 195 -0.98 -12.62 14.09
CA ILE A 195 -1.21 -11.53 13.14
C ILE A 195 -1.00 -12.02 11.71
N GLY A 196 0.11 -12.71 11.42
CA GLY A 196 0.37 -13.26 10.09
C GLY A 196 -0.65 -14.31 9.64
N GLY A 197 -1.07 -15.18 10.58
CA GLY A 197 -2.13 -16.16 10.32
C GLY A 197 -3.46 -15.50 9.96
N PHE A 198 -3.82 -14.41 10.64
CA PHE A 198 -4.99 -13.61 10.32
C PHE A 198 -4.89 -13.00 8.90
N ASP A 199 -3.76 -12.35 8.57
CA ASP A 199 -3.52 -11.74 7.26
C ASP A 199 -3.68 -12.78 6.14
N VAL A 200 -2.99 -13.91 6.25
CA VAL A 200 -3.00 -14.98 5.24
C VAL A 200 -4.39 -15.62 5.12
N LEU A 201 -5.02 -15.94 6.26
CA LEU A 201 -6.34 -16.59 6.27
C LEU A 201 -7.38 -15.73 5.54
N PHE A 202 -7.47 -14.45 5.89
CA PHE A 202 -8.51 -13.60 5.32
C PHE A 202 -8.22 -13.17 3.88
N ALA A 203 -6.96 -13.12 3.45
CA ALA A 203 -6.61 -12.97 2.05
C ALA A 203 -7.08 -14.17 1.21
N VAL A 204 -6.85 -15.40 1.70
CA VAL A 204 -7.32 -16.64 1.06
C VAL A 204 -8.84 -16.72 1.03
N LEU A 205 -9.51 -16.42 2.15
CA LEU A 205 -10.98 -16.42 2.23
C LEU A 205 -11.61 -15.36 1.31
N LEU A 206 -10.99 -14.18 1.16
CA LEU A 206 -11.45 -13.18 0.21
C LEU A 206 -11.34 -13.70 -1.24
N GLY A 207 -10.20 -14.31 -1.59
CA GLY A 207 -10.00 -14.93 -2.90
C GLY A 207 -11.04 -16.03 -3.19
N LEU A 208 -11.28 -16.92 -2.23
CA LEU A 208 -12.31 -17.95 -2.33
C LEU A 208 -13.73 -17.36 -2.46
N GLY A 209 -14.03 -16.30 -1.69
CA GLY A 209 -15.30 -15.59 -1.79
C GLY A 209 -15.54 -15.00 -3.18
N LEU A 210 -14.50 -14.39 -3.76
CA LEU A 210 -14.54 -13.84 -5.12
C LEU A 210 -14.70 -14.94 -6.18
N PHE A 211 -13.94 -16.02 -6.05
CA PHE A 211 -14.00 -17.17 -6.96
C PHE A 211 -15.39 -17.84 -6.95
N LEU A 212 -15.94 -18.07 -5.76
CA LEU A 212 -17.26 -18.70 -5.56
C LEU A 212 -18.42 -17.72 -5.74
N ASN A 213 -18.15 -16.42 -5.98
CA ASN A 213 -19.14 -15.35 -6.02
C ASN A 213 -20.05 -15.33 -4.77
N ASN A 214 -19.50 -15.66 -3.62
CA ASN A 214 -20.23 -15.74 -2.35
C ASN A 214 -20.17 -14.40 -1.61
N LYS A 215 -21.26 -13.63 -1.70
CA LYS A 215 -21.34 -12.28 -1.11
C LYS A 215 -21.08 -12.25 0.40
N LYS A 216 -21.57 -13.24 1.17
CA LYS A 216 -21.34 -13.30 2.62
C LYS A 216 -19.85 -13.47 2.94
N LEU A 217 -19.21 -14.40 2.23
CA LEU A 217 -17.78 -14.65 2.40
C LEU A 217 -16.95 -13.42 2.01
N ILE A 218 -17.30 -12.76 0.89
CA ILE A 218 -16.65 -11.51 0.44
C ILE A 218 -16.79 -10.40 1.51
N ILE A 219 -17.97 -10.25 2.10
CA ILE A 219 -18.20 -9.22 3.13
C ILE A 219 -17.34 -9.49 4.35
N VAL A 220 -17.41 -10.71 4.90
CA VAL A 220 -16.68 -11.05 6.13
C VAL A 220 -15.17 -10.95 5.92
N SER A 221 -14.64 -11.59 4.88
CA SER A 221 -13.20 -11.56 4.61
C SER A 221 -12.71 -10.19 4.14
N GLY A 222 -13.51 -9.45 3.37
CA GLY A 222 -13.20 -8.09 2.95
C GLY A 222 -13.14 -7.11 4.13
N LEU A 223 -14.05 -7.22 5.11
CA LEU A 223 -14.00 -6.43 6.34
C LEU A 223 -12.78 -6.82 7.21
N ALA A 224 -12.45 -8.10 7.28
CA ALA A 224 -11.25 -8.55 7.99
C ALA A 224 -9.97 -8.02 7.32
N CYS A 225 -9.83 -8.12 5.99
CA CYS A 225 -8.70 -7.50 5.26
C CYS A 225 -8.66 -5.98 5.45
N LEU A 226 -9.82 -5.31 5.43
CA LEU A 226 -9.91 -3.87 5.67
C LEU A 226 -9.44 -3.51 7.08
N SER A 227 -9.78 -4.31 8.09
CA SER A 227 -9.35 -4.08 9.48
C SER A 227 -7.84 -4.11 9.63
N VAL A 228 -7.12 -4.95 8.88
CA VAL A 228 -5.64 -4.96 8.86
C VAL A 228 -5.10 -3.61 8.43
N PHE A 229 -5.55 -3.09 7.27
CA PHE A 229 -5.07 -1.82 6.75
C PHE A 229 -5.53 -0.61 7.57
N MET A 230 -6.72 -0.67 8.16
CA MET A 230 -7.17 0.39 9.08
C MET A 230 -6.40 0.37 10.40
N MET A 231 -6.04 -0.81 10.89
CA MET A 231 -5.23 -0.96 12.09
C MET A 231 -3.82 -0.39 11.88
N THR A 232 -3.20 -0.64 10.73
CA THR A 232 -1.89 -0.04 10.43
C THR A 232 -1.95 1.49 10.37
N GLN A 233 -3.09 2.11 9.94
CA GLN A 233 -3.23 3.57 9.97
C GLN A 233 -3.17 4.13 11.40
N THR A 234 -3.54 3.37 12.42
CA THR A 234 -3.43 3.84 13.81
C THR A 234 -1.98 4.07 14.23
N PHE A 235 -1.01 3.38 13.60
CA PHE A 235 0.42 3.59 13.87
C PHE A 235 0.91 4.99 13.50
N LEU A 236 0.21 5.70 12.61
CA LEU A 236 0.51 7.11 12.36
C LEU A 236 0.39 7.96 13.64
N ILE A 237 -0.49 7.56 14.57
CA ILE A 237 -0.76 8.31 15.81
C ILE A 237 -0.06 7.67 17.02
N THR A 238 0.01 6.33 17.05
CA THR A 238 0.44 5.59 18.23
C THR A 238 1.93 5.26 18.24
N ALA A 239 2.55 5.09 17.06
CA ALA A 239 3.94 4.68 16.98
C ALA A 239 4.89 5.86 16.84
N THR A 240 6.02 5.79 17.54
CA THR A 240 7.12 6.75 17.39
C THR A 240 7.78 6.59 16.02
N GLY A 241 8.22 7.70 15.41
CA GLY A 241 8.88 7.69 14.09
C GLY A 241 7.93 7.57 12.89
N ALA A 242 6.62 7.82 13.10
CA ALA A 242 5.68 7.96 11.99
C ALA A 242 5.71 9.37 11.39
N PHE A 243 5.79 10.40 12.25
CA PHE A 243 5.85 11.81 11.86
C PHE A 243 7.15 12.47 12.31
N SER A 244 7.55 13.49 11.54
CA SER A 244 8.65 14.38 11.85
C SER A 244 8.20 15.82 11.73
N SER A 245 8.70 16.69 12.59
CA SER A 245 8.48 18.14 12.51
C SER A 245 9.15 18.78 11.28
N SER A 246 10.19 18.15 10.72
CA SER A 246 10.94 18.66 9.58
C SER A 246 10.50 18.11 8.23
N THR A 247 10.04 16.86 8.18
CA THR A 247 9.78 16.14 6.91
C THR A 247 8.38 15.53 6.79
N LEU A 248 7.46 15.85 7.68
CA LEU A 248 6.10 15.30 7.78
C LEU A 248 6.11 13.80 8.12
N LEU A 249 6.22 12.92 7.13
CA LEU A 249 6.25 11.47 7.33
C LEU A 249 7.69 10.97 7.37
N GLU A 250 8.04 10.32 8.48
CA GLU A 250 9.24 9.50 8.58
C GLU A 250 9.06 8.13 7.88
N ARG A 251 10.11 7.30 7.92
CA ARG A 251 10.14 5.98 7.28
C ARG A 251 8.90 5.14 7.58
N LEU A 252 8.50 5.06 8.85
CA LEU A 252 7.31 4.31 9.27
C LEU A 252 6.02 4.93 8.70
N GLY A 253 5.86 6.25 8.82
CA GLY A 253 4.71 6.94 8.28
C GLY A 253 4.56 6.77 6.77
N GLN A 254 5.68 6.83 6.03
CA GLN A 254 5.70 6.57 4.59
C GLN A 254 5.34 5.12 4.24
N PHE A 255 5.69 4.17 5.09
CA PHE A 255 5.32 2.77 4.91
C PHE A 255 3.81 2.56 5.13
N VAL A 256 3.29 3.12 6.21
CA VAL A 256 1.91 2.93 6.66
C VAL A 256 0.90 3.67 5.77
N ILE A 257 1.18 4.93 5.37
CA ILE A 257 0.24 5.72 4.57
C ILE A 257 -0.13 5.06 3.24
N LYS A 258 0.73 4.22 2.69
CA LYS A 258 0.48 3.45 1.47
C LYS A 258 -0.62 2.40 1.65
N ASP A 259 -0.97 2.03 2.87
CA ASP A 259 -2.05 1.07 3.14
C ASP A 259 -3.43 1.66 2.78
N LEU A 260 -3.54 2.99 2.67
CA LEU A 260 -4.73 3.63 2.10
C LEU A 260 -5.02 3.19 0.64
N TRP A 261 -3.99 2.77 -0.10
CA TRP A 261 -4.19 2.24 -1.46
C TRP A 261 -4.93 0.91 -1.42
N TYR A 262 -4.63 0.03 -0.45
CA TYR A 262 -5.34 -1.23 -0.27
C TYR A 262 -6.77 -1.03 0.25
N VAL A 263 -6.98 -0.03 1.10
CA VAL A 263 -8.34 0.42 1.44
C VAL A 263 -9.09 0.79 0.16
N GLY A 264 -8.47 1.54 -0.75
CA GLY A 264 -9.02 1.86 -2.06
C GLY A 264 -9.34 0.62 -2.91
N ASN A 265 -8.41 -0.34 -2.99
CA ASN A 265 -8.64 -1.60 -3.73
C ASN A 265 -9.84 -2.38 -3.14
N LEU A 266 -9.95 -2.48 -1.82
CA LEU A 266 -11.09 -3.13 -1.16
C LEU A 266 -12.40 -2.36 -1.39
N VAL A 267 -12.37 -1.03 -1.43
CA VAL A 267 -13.54 -0.20 -1.78
C VAL A 267 -14.02 -0.49 -3.21
N VAL A 268 -13.11 -0.66 -4.18
CA VAL A 268 -13.45 -1.06 -5.55
C VAL A 268 -14.11 -2.43 -5.58
N ILE A 269 -13.50 -3.42 -4.91
CA ILE A 269 -14.05 -4.78 -4.81
C ILE A 269 -15.45 -4.75 -4.19
N ALA A 270 -15.61 -4.07 -3.06
CA ALA A 270 -16.91 -3.94 -2.39
C ALA A 270 -17.95 -3.26 -3.28
N PHE A 271 -17.58 -2.19 -3.99
CA PHE A 271 -18.49 -1.54 -4.92
C PHE A 271 -18.99 -2.49 -6.00
N LEU A 272 -18.09 -3.24 -6.65
CA LEU A 272 -18.43 -4.11 -7.77
C LEU A 272 -19.18 -5.38 -7.36
N MET A 273 -18.80 -5.97 -6.21
CA MET A 273 -19.32 -7.29 -5.80
C MET A 273 -20.52 -7.22 -4.85
N ILE A 274 -20.68 -6.10 -4.13
CA ILE A 274 -21.68 -6.00 -3.07
C ILE A 274 -22.72 -4.93 -3.41
N PHE A 275 -22.29 -3.72 -3.80
CA PHE A 275 -23.17 -2.55 -3.90
C PHE A 275 -23.68 -2.27 -5.32
N LYS A 276 -23.01 -2.76 -6.35
CA LYS A 276 -23.49 -2.59 -7.72
C LYS A 276 -24.75 -3.43 -7.91
N PRO A 277 -25.89 -2.84 -8.39
CA PRO A 277 -27.07 -3.62 -8.72
C PRO A 277 -26.72 -4.69 -9.74
N THR A 278 -27.10 -5.93 -9.49
CA THR A 278 -27.12 -6.99 -10.50
C THR A 278 -28.12 -6.60 -11.56
N LYS A 279 -27.65 -6.42 -12.81
CA LYS A 279 -28.56 -6.26 -13.98
C LYS A 279 -29.28 -7.56 -14.25
#